data_0f8f8ef8e7bad1a1559961b041e70985
#
_entry.id   0f8f8ef8e7bad1a1559961b041e70985
#
_cell.length_a   1.000
_cell.length_b   1.000
_cell.length_c   1.000
_cell.angle_alpha   90.00
_cell.angle_beta   90.00
_cell.angle_gamma   90.00
#
_symmetry.space_group_name_H-M   'P 1'
#
loop_
_entity.id
_entity.type
_entity.pdbx_description
1 polymer ?
#
loop_
_entity_poly.entity_id
_entity_poly.type
_entity_poly.pdbx_seq_one_letter_code
_entity_poly.pdbx_strand_id
1 'polypeptide(L)'
;AMVEGNPDFSIDIESSNGWYFDAERFATTLTITGELYNRDVTAHILDSDVEWTRDTGNVTEDNAWAVAHAETGKSLPLTVNDLGPDYMNMTGCKFVARVLLRDGQNNYETMNYITF
;
A
#
# COMPACT_ATOMS: atom_id res chain seq x y z
N ALA A 1 -4.91 5.72 -24.76
CA ALA A 1 -3.97 5.83 -23.81
C ALA A 1 -4.55 5.90 -22.45
N MET A 2 -4.03 5.08 -21.69
CA MET A 2 -4.48 5.03 -20.39
C MET A 2 -3.97 6.17 -19.64
N VAL A 3 -4.87 6.81 -19.08
CA VAL A 3 -4.51 7.80 -18.19
C VAL A 3 -3.95 7.15 -17.00
N GLU A 4 -2.98 7.71 -16.44
CA GLU A 4 -2.46 7.25 -15.22
C GLU A 4 -3.53 7.25 -14.20
N GLY A 5 -3.77 6.12 -13.61
CA GLY A 5 -4.82 5.94 -12.67
C GLY A 5 -6.17 6.15 -13.33
N ASN A 6 -6.88 5.17 -13.66
CA ASN A 6 -8.20 5.31 -14.20
C ASN A 6 -9.07 6.04 -13.18
N PRO A 7 -9.68 7.20 -13.51
CA PRO A 7 -10.42 7.97 -12.51
C PRO A 7 -11.63 7.25 -11.95
N ASP A 8 -12.09 6.20 -12.60
CA ASP A 8 -13.25 5.44 -12.13
C ASP A 8 -12.86 4.31 -11.19
N PHE A 9 -11.59 4.00 -11.08
CA PHE A 9 -11.07 3.00 -10.15
C PHE A 9 -10.16 3.67 -9.15
N SER A 10 -10.50 3.55 -7.88
CA SER A 10 -9.73 4.13 -6.81
C SER A 10 -9.59 3.15 -5.66
N ILE A 11 -8.54 3.33 -4.86
CA ILE A 11 -8.35 2.55 -3.65
C ILE A 11 -8.15 3.48 -2.46
N ASP A 12 -8.58 2.99 -1.30
CA ASP A 12 -8.31 3.64 -0.03
C ASP A 12 -7.43 2.72 0.79
N ILE A 13 -6.56 3.31 1.58
CA ILE A 13 -5.70 2.59 2.51
C ILE A 13 -6.10 3.02 3.91
N GLU A 14 -6.51 2.06 4.75
CA GLU A 14 -6.90 2.33 6.12
C GLU A 14 -5.89 1.72 7.08
N SER A 15 -5.56 2.47 8.11
CA SER A 15 -4.65 2.00 9.15
C SER A 15 -5.47 1.64 10.39
N SER A 16 -5.32 0.42 10.87
CA SER A 16 -6.14 -0.08 11.98
C SER A 16 -5.90 0.69 13.28
N ASN A 17 -4.71 1.25 13.46
CA ASN A 17 -4.39 2.04 14.64
C ASN A 17 -4.19 3.52 14.31
N GLY A 18 -4.76 3.97 13.18
CA GLY A 18 -4.70 5.38 12.80
C GLY A 18 -3.35 5.77 12.22
N TRP A 19 -3.07 7.07 12.28
CA TRP A 19 -1.88 7.65 11.66
C TRP A 19 -0.78 7.95 12.66
N TYR A 20 -1.10 7.80 13.94
CA TYR A 20 -0.18 8.08 15.02
C TYR A 20 0.69 6.87 15.28
N PHE A 21 1.97 7.08 15.53
CA PHE A 21 2.79 5.99 15.99
C PHE A 21 3.68 6.44 17.14
N ASP A 22 3.96 5.48 17.99
CA ASP A 22 4.90 5.60 19.08
C ASP A 22 6.09 4.77 18.68
N ALA A 23 7.26 5.34 18.68
CA ALA A 23 8.48 4.68 18.21
C ALA A 23 8.73 3.32 18.86
N GLU A 24 8.22 3.11 20.06
CA GLU A 24 8.46 1.85 20.76
C GLU A 24 7.34 0.84 20.55
N ARG A 25 6.17 1.30 20.10
CA ARG A 25 4.98 0.45 20.03
C ARG A 25 4.26 0.50 18.72
N PHE A 26 4.91 1.02 17.69
CA PHE A 26 4.25 1.12 16.42
C PHE A 26 3.83 -0.26 15.93
N ALA A 27 2.55 -0.44 15.73
CA ALA A 27 1.98 -1.63 15.13
C ALA A 27 0.64 -1.26 14.56
N THR A 28 0.45 -1.53 13.28
CA THR A 28 -0.83 -1.27 12.62
C THR A 28 -0.96 -2.21 11.44
N THR A 29 -2.16 -2.33 10.90
CA THR A 29 -2.39 -3.08 9.68
C THR A 29 -3.01 -2.13 8.67
N LEU A 30 -2.39 -2.06 7.50
CA LEU A 30 -2.92 -1.29 6.39
C LEU A 30 -3.82 -2.20 5.56
N THR A 31 -5.03 -1.76 5.31
CA THR A 31 -6.01 -2.55 4.55
C THR A 31 -6.46 -1.73 3.36
N ILE A 32 -6.51 -2.40 2.20
CA ILE A 32 -6.93 -1.78 0.96
C ILE A 32 -8.38 -2.10 0.68
N THR A 33 -9.15 -1.06 0.33
CA THR A 33 -10.49 -1.23 -0.21
C THR A 33 -10.51 -0.54 -1.57
N GLY A 34 -11.30 -1.07 -2.50
CA GLY A 34 -11.36 -0.53 -3.85
C GLY A 34 -12.76 -0.26 -4.31
N GLU A 35 -12.92 0.76 -5.15
CA GLU A 35 -14.19 1.12 -5.77
C GLU A 35 -14.02 1.30 -7.26
N LEU A 36 -14.98 0.80 -8.00
CA LEU A 36 -15.06 1.01 -9.44
C LEU A 36 -16.46 1.50 -9.77
N TYR A 37 -16.56 2.68 -10.36
CA TYR A 37 -17.84 3.32 -10.69
C TYR A 37 -18.77 3.37 -9.48
N ASN A 38 -18.20 3.79 -8.33
CA ASN A 38 -18.95 3.93 -7.07
C ASN A 38 -19.46 2.63 -6.48
N ARG A 39 -18.91 1.50 -6.91
CA ARG A 39 -19.24 0.20 -6.35
C ARG A 39 -18.02 -0.41 -5.70
N ASP A 40 -18.23 -1.02 -4.55
CA ASP A 40 -17.16 -1.70 -3.83
C ASP A 40 -16.72 -2.94 -4.61
N VAL A 41 -15.47 -2.97 -5.03
CA VAL A 41 -14.91 -4.11 -5.74
C VAL A 41 -13.75 -4.75 -4.99
N THR A 42 -13.65 -4.47 -3.70
CA THR A 42 -12.55 -4.98 -2.89
C THR A 42 -12.40 -6.49 -3.02
N ALA A 43 -13.51 -7.22 -2.99
CA ALA A 43 -13.47 -8.68 -3.08
C ALA A 43 -12.97 -9.19 -4.43
N HIS A 44 -12.99 -8.34 -5.44
CA HIS A 44 -12.54 -8.73 -6.78
C HIS A 44 -11.07 -8.44 -7.02
N ILE A 45 -10.42 -7.74 -6.10
CA ILE A 45 -8.99 -7.48 -6.19
C ILE A 45 -8.27 -8.70 -5.65
N LEU A 46 -7.41 -9.30 -6.47
CA LEU A 46 -6.64 -10.47 -6.04
C LEU A 46 -5.44 -10.02 -5.23
N ASP A 47 -5.09 -10.79 -4.21
CA ASP A 47 -3.90 -10.45 -3.41
C ASP A 47 -2.64 -10.41 -4.25
N SER A 48 -2.56 -11.23 -5.29
CA SER A 48 -1.40 -11.25 -6.18
C SER A 48 -1.31 -10.01 -7.07
N ASP A 49 -2.37 -9.23 -7.15
CA ASP A 49 -2.40 -8.02 -7.97
C ASP A 49 -2.20 -6.74 -7.14
N VAL A 50 -1.81 -6.89 -5.88
CA VAL A 50 -1.48 -5.77 -5.01
C VAL A 50 0.02 -5.72 -4.80
N GLU A 51 0.63 -4.60 -5.13
CA GLU A 51 2.06 -4.40 -4.94
C GLU A 51 2.29 -3.32 -3.89
N TRP A 52 3.04 -3.66 -2.85
CA TRP A 52 3.42 -2.70 -1.82
C TRP A 52 4.88 -2.31 -2.00
N THR A 53 5.14 -1.03 -1.90
CA THR A 53 6.52 -0.53 -1.88
C THR A 53 6.67 0.44 -0.72
N ARG A 54 7.91 0.58 -0.28
CA ARG A 54 8.24 1.49 0.82
C ARG A 54 9.23 2.53 0.29
N ASP A 55 9.08 3.75 0.79
CA ASP A 55 10.00 4.83 0.44
C ASP A 55 10.50 5.49 1.72
N THR A 56 11.72 5.16 2.10
CA THR A 56 12.39 5.75 3.26
C THR A 56 13.58 6.59 2.82
N GLY A 57 13.86 6.61 1.52
CA GLY A 57 15.06 7.26 1.01
C GLY A 57 16.24 6.31 0.86
N ASN A 58 16.17 5.12 1.47
CA ASN A 58 17.22 4.11 1.32
C ASN A 58 16.77 3.10 0.28
N VAL A 59 17.21 3.29 -0.96
CA VAL A 59 16.73 2.51 -2.09
C VAL A 59 17.01 1.02 -1.92
N THR A 60 18.19 0.67 -1.45
CA THR A 60 18.56 -0.74 -1.28
C THR A 60 17.67 -1.45 -0.26
N GLU A 61 17.47 -0.81 0.89
CA GLU A 61 16.62 -1.39 1.93
C GLU A 61 15.16 -1.42 1.50
N ASP A 62 14.71 -0.39 0.80
CA ASP A 62 13.33 -0.33 0.34
C ASP A 62 13.03 -1.39 -0.71
N ASN A 63 13.98 -1.65 -1.61
CA ASN A 63 13.82 -2.71 -2.60
C ASN A 63 13.76 -4.08 -1.94
N ALA A 64 14.58 -4.32 -0.94
CA ALA A 64 14.56 -5.58 -0.19
C ALA A 64 13.24 -5.74 0.55
N TRP A 65 12.73 -4.66 1.11
CA TRP A 65 11.45 -4.69 1.80
C TRP A 65 10.32 -5.06 0.83
N ALA A 66 10.33 -4.48 -0.37
CA ALA A 66 9.30 -4.74 -1.37
C ALA A 66 9.31 -6.20 -1.82
N VAL A 67 10.49 -6.78 -1.99
CA VAL A 67 10.61 -8.19 -2.36
C VAL A 67 10.06 -9.09 -1.25
N ALA A 68 10.36 -8.75 0.00
CA ALA A 68 9.91 -9.55 1.14
C ALA A 68 8.39 -9.49 1.32
N HIS A 69 7.73 -8.45 0.79
CA HIS A 69 6.29 -8.28 0.93
C HIS A 69 5.53 -8.43 -0.38
N ALA A 70 6.13 -9.09 -1.36
CA ALA A 70 5.55 -9.21 -2.70
C ALA A 70 4.21 -9.94 -2.72
N GLU A 71 3.94 -10.78 -1.74
CA GLU A 71 2.70 -11.55 -1.72
C GLU A 71 1.80 -11.22 -0.54
N THR A 72 1.99 -10.07 0.04
CA THR A 72 1.23 -9.67 1.22
C THR A 72 -0.25 -9.45 0.93
N GLY A 73 -0.59 -8.94 -0.22
CA GLY A 73 -1.99 -8.75 -0.60
C GLY A 73 -2.61 -7.48 -0.04
N LYS A 74 -3.92 -7.53 0.19
CA LYS A 74 -4.69 -6.34 0.58
C LYS A 74 -4.52 -5.94 2.04
N SER A 75 -3.90 -6.77 2.85
CA SER A 75 -3.67 -6.47 4.26
C SER A 75 -2.19 -6.53 4.54
N LEU A 76 -1.64 -5.42 4.97
CA LEU A 76 -0.21 -5.30 5.24
C LEU A 76 0.00 -4.97 6.72
N PRO A 77 0.42 -5.95 7.53
CA PRO A 77 0.75 -5.66 8.93
C PRO A 77 2.10 -4.96 8.99
N LEU A 78 2.18 -3.94 9.80
CA LEU A 78 3.39 -3.14 9.97
C LEU A 78 3.81 -3.10 11.43
N THR A 79 5.11 -3.15 11.66
CA THR A 79 5.69 -2.94 12.98
C THR A 79 6.78 -1.89 12.85
N VAL A 80 7.40 -1.55 13.97
CA VAL A 80 8.47 -0.56 13.95
C VAL A 80 9.61 -0.96 13.03
N ASN A 81 9.81 -2.26 12.83
CA ASN A 81 10.87 -2.75 11.94
C ASN A 81 10.62 -2.39 10.49
N ASP A 82 9.37 -2.17 10.12
CA ASP A 82 9.02 -1.81 8.75
C ASP A 82 9.29 -0.35 8.43
N LEU A 83 9.58 0.45 9.44
CA LEU A 83 9.85 1.88 9.22
C LEU A 83 11.27 2.14 8.73
N GLY A 84 12.10 1.10 8.72
CA GLY A 84 13.47 1.21 8.24
C GLY A 84 14.47 1.46 9.38
N PRO A 85 15.75 1.19 9.13
CA PRO A 85 16.76 1.25 10.19
C PRO A 85 16.99 2.66 10.72
N ASP A 86 16.70 3.68 9.92
CA ASP A 86 16.98 5.05 10.32
C ASP A 86 15.72 5.85 10.60
N TYR A 87 14.61 5.17 10.91
CA TYR A 87 13.33 5.86 11.02
C TYR A 87 13.33 6.96 12.10
N MET A 88 14.15 6.83 13.10
CA MET A 88 14.22 7.84 14.16
C MET A 88 14.74 9.18 13.65
N ASN A 89 15.46 9.15 12.53
CA ASN A 89 16.04 10.35 11.95
C ASN A 89 15.32 10.82 10.71
N MET A 90 14.20 10.18 10.37
CA MET A 90 13.46 10.50 9.15
C MET A 90 12.28 11.40 9.45
N THR A 91 11.84 12.12 8.44
CA THR A 91 10.65 12.93 8.54
C THR A 91 9.40 12.18 8.15
N GLY A 92 9.56 10.94 7.71
CA GLY A 92 8.42 10.12 7.35
C GLY A 92 8.84 8.85 6.65
N CYS A 93 7.93 7.89 6.65
CA CYS A 93 8.09 6.64 5.93
C CYS A 93 6.82 6.45 5.11
N LYS A 94 6.98 6.28 3.81
CA LYS A 94 5.87 6.23 2.88
C LYS A 94 5.67 4.81 2.39
N PHE A 95 4.43 4.34 2.46
CA PHE A 95 4.07 3.04 1.92
C PHE A 95 3.11 3.26 0.77
N VAL A 96 3.43 2.68 -0.37
CA VAL A 96 2.66 2.86 -1.60
C VAL A 96 2.03 1.54 -1.99
N ALA A 97 0.75 1.55 -2.29
CA ALA A 97 0.03 0.39 -2.81
C ALA A 97 -0.31 0.65 -4.26
N ARG A 98 0.06 -0.26 -5.13
CA ARG A 98 -0.33 -0.25 -6.53
C ARG A 98 -1.19 -1.47 -6.77
N VAL A 99 -2.37 -1.26 -7.33
CA VAL A 99 -3.38 -2.31 -7.44
C VAL A 99 -3.87 -2.42 -8.86
N LEU A 100 -3.97 -3.65 -9.32
CA LEU A 100 -4.54 -3.96 -10.62
C LEU A 100 -5.87 -4.67 -10.38
N LEU A 101 -6.92 -4.18 -11.02
CA LEU A 101 -8.23 -4.83 -11.00
C LEU A 101 -8.48 -5.45 -12.37
N ARG A 102 -8.74 -6.74 -12.39
CA ARG A 102 -9.07 -7.45 -13.62
C ARG A 102 -10.57 -7.62 -13.67
N ASP A 103 -11.19 -6.99 -14.64
CA ASP A 103 -12.64 -7.03 -14.79
C ASP A 103 -12.99 -7.56 -16.18
N GLY A 104 -12.88 -8.88 -16.33
CA GLY A 104 -13.17 -9.52 -17.58
C GLY A 104 -12.27 -9.05 -18.70
N GLN A 105 -12.81 -8.18 -19.55
CA GLN A 105 -12.08 -7.70 -20.72
C GLN A 105 -11.26 -6.46 -20.43
N ASN A 106 -11.50 -5.82 -19.29
CA ASN A 106 -10.83 -4.56 -18.96
C ASN A 106 -9.98 -4.72 -17.73
N ASN A 107 -8.82 -4.08 -17.75
CA ASN A 107 -7.96 -4.01 -16.58
C ASN A 107 -7.84 -2.56 -16.14
N TYR A 108 -7.95 -2.33 -14.84
CA TYR A 108 -7.85 -1.01 -14.26
C TYR A 108 -6.69 -1.01 -13.28
N GLU A 109 -5.92 0.06 -13.27
CA GLU A 109 -4.77 0.18 -12.38
C GLU A 109 -4.82 1.50 -11.66
N THR A 110 -4.52 1.50 -10.37
CA THR A 110 -4.45 2.72 -9.59
C THR A 110 -3.44 2.54 -8.46
N MET A 111 -3.11 3.63 -7.82
CA MET A 111 -2.21 3.58 -6.67
C MET A 111 -2.63 4.62 -5.64
N ASN A 112 -2.24 4.37 -4.41
CA ASN A 112 -2.43 5.31 -3.32
C ASN A 112 -1.31 5.10 -2.32
N TYR A 113 -1.17 5.98 -1.36
CA TYR A 113 -0.09 5.86 -0.40
C TYR A 113 -0.50 6.42 0.95
N ILE A 114 0.27 6.03 1.96
CA ILE A 114 0.11 6.52 3.33
C ILE A 114 1.51 6.84 3.86
N THR A 115 1.62 7.91 4.61
CA THR A 115 2.90 8.32 5.19
C THR A 115 2.78 8.39 6.71
N PHE A 116 3.75 7.83 7.39
CA PHE A 116 3.84 7.88 8.85
C PHE A 116 4.93 8.82 9.31
#